data_4c7cf9ededb20c680b6d4b76bd68e7ff
#
_entry.id   4c7cf9ededb20c680b6d4b76bd68e7ff
#
_cell.length_a   1.000
_cell.length_b   1.000
_cell.length_c   1.000
_cell.angle_alpha   90.00
_cell.angle_beta   90.00
_cell.angle_gamma   90.00
#
_symmetry.space_group_name_H-M   'P 1'
#
loop_
_entity.id
_entity.type
_entity.pdbx_description
1 polymer ?
#
loop_
_entity_poly.entity_id
_entity_poly.type
_entity_poly.pdbx_seq_one_letter_code
_entity_poly.pdbx_strand_id
1 'polypeptide(L)'
;MSKREQYEQRTEELLQPIIDANGFELVDVEYVKEAGTWYLRAYIDKPGGITVNDCEVVSRAFSDILDEKDYIDDTYIFEVSSPGLGRPLKKDKDFARNLGEEVEIRTYRAIDRQKEFIGFLVEYDKETVTIEYEDETTQVFDRADIALIRLALHF
;
A
#
# COMPACT_ATOMS: atom_id res chain seq x y z
N MET A 1 5.38 -16.08 -12.83
CA MET A 1 5.03 -15.48 -11.53
C MET A 1 5.93 -16.03 -10.44
N SER A 2 6.52 -15.17 -9.61
CA SER A 2 7.33 -15.62 -8.50
C SER A 2 6.46 -16.30 -7.43
N LYS A 3 7.09 -17.07 -6.53
CA LYS A 3 6.39 -17.71 -5.42
C LYS A 3 5.73 -16.67 -4.51
N ARG A 4 6.40 -15.55 -4.28
CA ARG A 4 5.88 -14.41 -3.53
C ARG A 4 4.59 -13.85 -4.16
N GLU A 5 4.60 -13.63 -5.46
CA GLU A 5 3.44 -13.13 -6.19
C GLU A 5 2.28 -14.11 -6.17
N GLN A 6 2.58 -15.41 -6.25
CA GLN A 6 1.56 -16.45 -6.14
C GLN A 6 0.89 -16.45 -4.77
N TYR A 7 1.68 -16.28 -3.70
CA TYR A 7 1.14 -16.19 -2.34
C TYR A 7 0.27 -14.94 -2.17
N GLU A 8 0.73 -13.81 -2.68
CA GLU A 8 -0.02 -12.55 -2.61
C GLU A 8 -1.34 -12.66 -3.36
N GLN A 9 -1.33 -13.20 -4.57
CA GLN A 9 -2.53 -13.37 -5.38
C GLN A 9 -3.50 -14.36 -4.75
N ARG A 10 -3.01 -15.49 -4.25
CA ARG A 10 -3.84 -16.49 -3.59
C ARG A 10 -4.51 -15.90 -2.35
N THR A 11 -3.78 -15.13 -1.59
CA THR A 11 -4.30 -14.44 -0.41
C THR A 11 -5.39 -13.45 -0.77
N GLU A 12 -5.18 -12.64 -1.82
CA GLU A 12 -6.21 -11.71 -2.29
C GLU A 12 -7.52 -12.44 -2.65
N GLU A 13 -7.41 -13.53 -3.39
CA GLU A 13 -8.57 -14.32 -3.81
C GLU A 13 -9.35 -14.91 -2.63
N LEU A 14 -8.62 -15.46 -1.66
CA LEU A 14 -9.25 -16.09 -0.48
C LEU A 14 -9.78 -15.06 0.52
N LEU A 15 -9.16 -13.90 0.59
CA LEU A 15 -9.53 -12.85 1.53
C LEU A 15 -10.74 -12.03 1.05
N GLN A 16 -10.90 -11.89 -0.27
CA GLN A 16 -11.93 -11.01 -0.85
C GLN A 16 -13.35 -11.30 -0.34
N PRO A 17 -13.81 -12.56 -0.20
CA PRO A 17 -15.14 -12.82 0.35
C PRO A 17 -15.33 -12.28 1.77
N ILE A 18 -14.28 -12.35 2.60
CA ILE A 18 -14.32 -11.83 3.98
C ILE A 18 -14.42 -10.32 3.95
N ILE A 19 -13.63 -9.68 3.09
CA ILE A 19 -13.61 -8.23 2.91
C ILE A 19 -14.99 -7.73 2.46
N ASP A 20 -15.57 -8.38 1.45
CA ASP A 20 -16.88 -8.02 0.91
C ASP A 20 -17.99 -8.21 1.96
N ALA A 21 -17.95 -9.30 2.70
CA ALA A 21 -18.95 -9.60 3.74
C ALA A 21 -18.97 -8.56 4.87
N ASN A 22 -17.86 -7.88 5.12
CA ASN A 22 -17.75 -6.85 6.14
C ASN A 22 -17.90 -5.44 5.59
N GLY A 23 -18.09 -5.27 4.29
CA GLY A 23 -18.20 -3.94 3.67
C GLY A 23 -16.89 -3.17 3.66
N PHE A 24 -15.76 -3.85 3.68
CA PHE A 24 -14.44 -3.24 3.66
C PHE A 24 -13.87 -3.19 2.24
N GLU A 25 -12.74 -2.51 2.09
CA GLU A 25 -11.96 -2.47 0.86
C GLU A 25 -10.62 -3.14 1.10
N LEU A 26 -10.22 -4.04 0.21
CA LEU A 26 -8.88 -4.63 0.24
C LEU A 26 -7.95 -3.72 -0.57
N VAL A 27 -7.06 -3.02 0.13
CA VAL A 27 -6.15 -2.05 -0.49
C VAL A 27 -4.96 -2.75 -1.12
N ASP A 28 -4.33 -3.68 -0.39
CA ASP A 28 -3.18 -4.43 -0.88
C ASP A 28 -2.90 -5.64 -0.02
N VAL A 29 -2.13 -6.57 -0.59
CA VAL A 29 -1.56 -7.72 0.11
C VAL A 29 -0.08 -7.76 -0.22
N GLU A 30 0.76 -7.94 0.80
CA GLU A 30 2.21 -8.04 0.66
C GLU A 30 2.70 -9.31 1.35
N TYR A 31 3.66 -9.99 0.72
CA TYR A 31 4.42 -11.06 1.35
C TYR A 31 5.88 -10.67 1.32
N VAL A 32 6.41 -10.22 2.46
CA VAL A 32 7.73 -9.59 2.56
C VAL A 32 8.54 -10.20 3.70
N LYS A 33 9.87 -10.16 3.55
CA LYS A 33 10.79 -10.60 4.59
C LYS A 33 11.48 -9.39 5.18
N GLU A 34 11.37 -9.24 6.50
CA GLU A 34 12.00 -8.16 7.24
C GLU A 34 12.71 -8.74 8.45
N ALA A 35 13.98 -8.37 8.64
CA ALA A 35 14.81 -8.84 9.76
C ALA A 35 14.77 -10.36 9.93
N GLY A 36 14.76 -11.10 8.83
CA GLY A 36 14.77 -12.56 8.83
C GLY A 36 13.42 -13.24 9.02
N THR A 37 12.34 -12.47 9.18
CA THR A 37 10.98 -12.98 9.37
C THR A 37 10.11 -12.66 8.17
N TRP A 38 9.34 -13.64 7.69
CA TRP A 38 8.34 -13.43 6.64
C TRP A 38 7.06 -12.88 7.25
N TYR A 39 6.47 -11.90 6.57
CA TYR A 39 5.18 -11.30 6.94
C TYR A 39 4.22 -11.38 5.77
N LEU A 40 3.03 -11.88 6.02
CA LEU A 40 1.89 -11.77 5.12
C LEU A 40 1.02 -10.64 5.65
N ARG A 41 0.97 -9.53 4.93
CA ARG A 41 0.26 -8.32 5.36
C ARG A 41 -0.89 -8.01 4.43
N ALA A 42 -2.06 -7.80 5.01
CA ALA A 42 -3.25 -7.33 4.31
C ALA A 42 -3.58 -5.92 4.79
N TYR A 43 -3.75 -5.01 3.84
CA TYR A 43 -4.14 -3.63 4.12
C TYR A 43 -5.59 -3.45 3.73
N ILE A 44 -6.41 -3.07 4.69
CA ILE A 44 -7.86 -2.90 4.50
C ILE A 44 -8.29 -1.50 4.91
N ASP A 45 -9.40 -1.03 4.33
CA ASP A 45 -9.96 0.27 4.65
C ASP A 45 -11.49 0.25 4.54
N LYS A 46 -12.13 1.32 5.01
CA LYS A 46 -13.57 1.55 4.85
C LYS A 46 -13.86 3.05 4.92
N PRO A 47 -15.02 3.52 4.43
CA PRO A 47 -15.43 4.90 4.64
C PRO A 47 -15.40 5.26 6.13
N GLY A 48 -14.78 6.38 6.46
CA GLY A 48 -14.60 6.81 7.84
C GLY A 48 -13.41 6.22 8.56
N GLY A 49 -12.68 5.31 7.92
CA GLY A 49 -11.45 4.70 8.44
C GLY A 49 -11.66 3.36 9.14
N ILE A 50 -10.67 2.49 8.99
CA ILE A 50 -10.62 1.16 9.61
C ILE A 50 -10.23 1.29 11.08
N THR A 51 -10.86 0.49 11.95
CA THR A 51 -10.54 0.42 13.38
C THR A 51 -9.69 -0.81 13.68
N VAL A 52 -9.08 -0.84 14.86
CA VAL A 52 -8.35 -2.01 15.36
C VAL A 52 -9.28 -3.23 15.42
N ASN A 53 -10.52 -3.01 15.87
CA ASN A 53 -11.51 -4.09 15.96
C ASN A 53 -11.85 -4.67 14.57
N ASP A 54 -11.96 -3.82 13.56
CA ASP A 54 -12.20 -4.27 12.17
C ASP A 54 -11.05 -5.16 11.70
N CYS A 55 -9.82 -4.78 11.98
CA CYS A 55 -8.64 -5.58 11.64
C CYS A 55 -8.64 -6.93 12.35
N GLU A 56 -9.04 -6.96 13.62
CA GLU A 56 -9.15 -8.22 14.38
C GLU A 56 -10.19 -9.17 13.79
N VAL A 57 -11.34 -8.64 13.37
CA VAL A 57 -12.41 -9.46 12.75
C VAL A 57 -11.88 -10.17 11.51
N VAL A 58 -11.21 -9.43 10.62
CA VAL A 58 -10.63 -9.98 9.40
C VAL A 58 -9.49 -10.96 9.72
N SER A 59 -8.62 -10.58 10.65
CA SER A 59 -7.48 -11.42 11.04
C SER A 59 -7.91 -12.78 11.56
N ARG A 60 -8.91 -12.83 12.44
CA ARG A 60 -9.44 -14.08 12.98
C ARG A 60 -10.08 -14.94 11.93
N ALA A 61 -10.93 -14.34 11.10
CA ALA A 61 -11.62 -15.08 10.04
C ALA A 61 -10.63 -15.66 9.03
N PHE A 62 -9.62 -14.91 8.65
CA PHE A 62 -8.65 -15.37 7.66
C PHE A 62 -7.61 -16.33 8.23
N SER A 63 -7.27 -16.21 9.51
CA SER A 63 -6.35 -17.15 10.16
C SER A 63 -6.83 -18.59 10.07
N ASP A 64 -8.14 -18.83 10.21
CA ASP A 64 -8.73 -20.14 10.04
C ASP A 64 -8.55 -20.67 8.62
N ILE A 65 -8.67 -19.80 7.63
CA ILE A 65 -8.48 -20.18 6.22
C ILE A 65 -7.00 -20.46 5.94
N LEU A 66 -6.08 -19.68 6.50
CA LEU A 66 -4.65 -19.93 6.36
C LEU A 66 -4.27 -21.30 6.93
N ASP A 67 -4.81 -21.66 8.08
CA ASP A 67 -4.54 -22.95 8.70
C ASP A 67 -5.13 -24.10 7.87
N GLU A 68 -6.33 -23.94 7.35
CA GLU A 68 -7.01 -24.95 6.55
C GLU A 68 -6.33 -25.18 5.20
N LYS A 69 -6.03 -24.10 4.47
CA LYS A 69 -5.46 -24.17 3.11
C LYS A 69 -3.96 -24.44 3.10
N ASP A 70 -3.25 -23.94 4.09
CA ASP A 70 -1.81 -24.17 4.30
C ASP A 70 -0.98 -24.06 3.01
N TYR A 71 -1.16 -22.97 2.25
CA TYR A 71 -0.55 -22.82 0.94
C TYR A 71 0.82 -22.08 0.97
N ILE A 72 1.24 -21.59 2.13
CA ILE A 72 2.53 -20.89 2.29
C ILE A 72 3.48 -21.82 3.02
N ASP A 73 4.61 -22.17 2.35
CA ASP A 73 5.57 -23.13 2.88
C ASP A 73 6.51 -22.55 3.94
N ASP A 74 6.68 -21.24 3.98
CA ASP A 74 7.54 -20.60 4.95
C ASP A 74 6.85 -20.43 6.30
N THR A 75 7.64 -20.24 7.35
CA THR A 75 7.12 -19.74 8.63
C THR A 75 6.91 -18.25 8.48
N TYR A 76 5.72 -17.77 8.79
CA TYR A 76 5.35 -16.37 8.60
C TYR A 76 4.41 -15.87 9.69
N ILE A 77 4.32 -14.54 9.79
CA ILE A 77 3.37 -13.85 10.66
C ILE A 77 2.32 -13.18 9.76
N PHE A 78 1.04 -13.40 10.06
CA PHE A 78 -0.07 -12.74 9.36
C PHE A 78 -0.48 -11.48 10.12
N GLU A 79 -0.54 -10.36 9.41
CA GLU A 79 -0.95 -9.06 9.97
C GLU A 79 -2.03 -8.43 9.09
N VAL A 80 -3.02 -7.81 9.73
CA VAL A 80 -4.04 -6.99 9.08
C VAL A 80 -3.95 -5.59 9.65
N SER A 81 -3.87 -4.58 8.78
CA SER A 81 -3.78 -3.19 9.21
C SER A 81 -4.45 -2.25 8.22
N SER A 82 -4.61 -0.99 8.64
CA SER A 82 -5.01 0.06 7.70
C SER A 82 -3.83 0.40 6.79
N PRO A 83 -4.08 0.98 5.58
CA PRO A 83 -2.97 1.44 4.74
C PRO A 83 -2.12 2.51 5.42
N GLY A 84 -2.69 3.25 6.36
CA GLY A 84 -1.97 4.16 7.23
C GLY A 84 -1.14 5.23 6.52
N LEU A 85 -0.85 6.29 7.26
CA LEU A 85 0.10 7.31 6.81
C LEU A 85 1.51 6.73 6.92
N GLY A 86 2.35 7.02 5.91
CA GLY A 86 3.73 6.55 5.89
C GLY A 86 3.97 5.30 5.04
N ARG A 87 2.92 4.57 4.65
CA ARG A 87 3.06 3.45 3.73
C ARG A 87 3.43 3.97 2.33
N PRO A 88 4.52 3.48 1.71
CA PRO A 88 4.88 3.93 0.37
C PRO A 88 3.84 3.54 -0.68
N LEU A 89 3.63 4.42 -1.66
CA LEU A 89 2.87 4.10 -2.88
C LEU A 89 3.82 3.36 -3.82
N LYS A 90 3.48 2.16 -4.23
CA LYS A 90 4.34 1.32 -5.07
C LYS A 90 3.68 0.84 -6.34
N LYS A 91 2.41 0.47 -6.26
CA LYS A 91 1.66 -0.13 -7.37
C LYS A 91 0.75 0.90 -8.02
N ASP A 92 0.37 0.66 -9.28
CA ASP A 92 -0.53 1.56 -9.99
C ASP A 92 -1.85 1.77 -9.24
N LYS A 93 -2.37 0.74 -8.57
CA LYS A 93 -3.58 0.87 -7.76
C LYS A 93 -3.41 1.83 -6.59
N ASP A 94 -2.19 1.93 -6.02
CA ASP A 94 -1.91 2.87 -4.94
C ASP A 94 -2.00 4.30 -5.45
N PHE A 95 -1.47 4.57 -6.64
CA PHE A 95 -1.55 5.88 -7.27
C PHE A 95 -2.99 6.22 -7.67
N ALA A 96 -3.71 5.26 -8.26
CA ALA A 96 -5.11 5.46 -8.65
C ALA A 96 -5.98 5.82 -7.46
N ARG A 97 -5.79 5.14 -6.34
CA ARG A 97 -6.53 5.37 -5.09
C ARG A 97 -6.25 6.75 -4.51
N ASN A 98 -5.05 7.29 -4.69
CA ASN A 98 -4.60 8.51 -4.04
C ASN A 98 -4.55 9.73 -4.98
N LEU A 99 -5.16 9.64 -6.17
CA LEU A 99 -5.29 10.82 -7.04
C LEU A 99 -6.05 11.92 -6.31
N GLY A 100 -5.50 13.14 -6.34
CA GLY A 100 -6.06 14.29 -5.65
C GLY A 100 -5.59 14.44 -4.20
N GLU A 101 -4.91 13.45 -3.66
CA GLU A 101 -4.38 13.50 -2.30
C GLU A 101 -3.00 14.15 -2.26
N GLU A 102 -2.68 14.77 -1.13
CA GLU A 102 -1.36 15.35 -0.94
C GLU A 102 -0.34 14.26 -0.65
N VAL A 103 0.76 14.27 -1.39
CA VAL A 103 1.83 13.26 -1.26
C VAL A 103 3.18 13.94 -0.99
N GLU A 104 4.05 13.19 -0.33
CA GLU A 104 5.43 13.55 -0.09
C GLU A 104 6.32 12.68 -0.97
N ILE A 105 7.22 13.30 -1.73
CA ILE A 105 8.17 12.61 -2.59
C ILE A 105 9.58 12.89 -2.10
N ARG A 106 10.38 11.82 -1.99
CA ARG A 106 11.82 11.91 -1.78
C ARG A 106 12.53 11.35 -2.98
N THR A 107 13.53 12.05 -3.46
CA THR A 107 14.32 11.62 -4.62
C THR A 107 15.69 11.13 -4.20
N TYR A 108 16.30 10.25 -5.01
CA TYR A 108 17.66 9.78 -4.77
C TYR A 108 18.69 10.91 -4.93
N ARG A 109 18.46 11.79 -5.90
CA ARG A 109 19.32 12.92 -6.19
C ARG A 109 18.55 14.22 -6.01
N ALA A 110 19.27 15.28 -5.64
CA ALA A 110 18.66 16.60 -5.55
C ALA A 110 18.18 17.08 -6.92
N ILE A 111 16.98 17.62 -6.97
CA ILE A 111 16.41 18.30 -8.12
C ILE A 111 16.21 19.75 -7.69
N ASP A 112 16.83 20.70 -8.38
CA ASP A 112 16.83 22.11 -7.98
C ASP A 112 17.25 22.31 -6.52
N ARG A 113 18.27 21.55 -6.10
CA ARG A 113 18.86 21.60 -4.75
C ARG A 113 17.95 21.04 -3.64
N GLN A 114 16.87 20.34 -4.00
CA GLN A 114 15.93 19.74 -3.06
C GLN A 114 15.81 18.24 -3.30
N LYS A 115 15.61 17.49 -2.24
CA LYS A 115 15.33 16.04 -2.30
C LYS A 115 13.94 15.70 -1.79
N GLU A 116 13.22 16.66 -1.21
CA GLU A 116 11.89 16.46 -0.67
C GLU A 116 10.90 17.42 -1.32
N PHE A 117 9.77 16.89 -1.74
CA PHE A 117 8.73 17.64 -2.43
C PHE A 117 7.38 17.24 -1.88
N ILE A 118 6.49 18.20 -1.69
CA ILE A 118 5.12 17.95 -1.22
C ILE A 118 4.16 18.65 -2.18
N GLY A 119 3.18 17.91 -2.68
CA GLY A 119 2.17 18.44 -3.57
C GLY A 119 1.04 17.44 -3.76
N PHE A 120 0.03 17.84 -4.53
CA PHE A 120 -1.12 16.99 -4.79
C PHE A 120 -0.85 16.09 -5.99
N LEU A 121 -1.13 14.79 -5.84
CA LEU A 121 -0.97 13.83 -6.93
C LEU A 121 -2.07 14.06 -7.97
N VAL A 122 -1.72 14.52 -9.16
CA VAL A 122 -2.70 14.85 -10.21
C VAL A 122 -2.66 13.90 -11.40
N GLU A 123 -1.50 13.29 -11.65
CA GLU A 123 -1.35 12.38 -12.79
C GLU A 123 -0.21 11.38 -12.51
N TYR A 124 -0.32 10.20 -13.09
CA TYR A 124 0.74 9.20 -13.07
C TYR A 124 0.65 8.31 -14.29
N ASP A 125 1.76 7.71 -14.66
CA ASP A 125 1.82 6.60 -15.59
C ASP A 125 2.92 5.63 -15.13
N LYS A 126 3.29 4.67 -15.95
CA LYS A 126 4.30 3.67 -15.57
C LYS A 126 5.69 4.25 -15.39
N GLU A 127 5.96 5.40 -15.98
CA GLU A 127 7.30 6.02 -15.99
C GLU A 127 7.38 7.29 -15.17
N THR A 128 6.27 8.03 -15.03
CA THR A 128 6.26 9.34 -14.39
C THR A 128 5.16 9.51 -13.36
N VAL A 129 5.37 10.48 -12.47
CA VAL A 129 4.39 10.97 -11.50
C VAL A 129 4.39 12.48 -11.57
N THR A 130 3.20 13.09 -11.62
CA THR A 130 3.03 14.55 -11.65
C THR A 130 2.33 15.00 -10.38
N ILE A 131 2.89 16.01 -9.73
CA ILE A 131 2.27 16.67 -8.58
C ILE A 131 1.98 18.13 -8.90
N GLU A 132 0.96 18.67 -8.24
CA GLU A 132 0.59 20.09 -8.35
C GLU A 132 0.82 20.77 -7.00
N TYR A 133 1.50 21.90 -7.03
CA TYR A 133 1.76 22.71 -5.84
C TYR A 133 0.59 23.67 -5.58
N GLU A 134 0.59 24.29 -4.40
CA GLU A 134 -0.47 25.23 -4.00
C GLU A 134 -0.60 26.43 -4.95
N ASP A 135 0.48 26.84 -5.61
CA ASP A 135 0.48 27.92 -6.60
C ASP A 135 -0.03 27.51 -7.99
N GLU A 136 -0.59 26.30 -8.09
CA GLU A 136 -1.11 25.70 -9.32
C GLU A 136 -0.06 25.32 -10.35
N THR A 137 1.24 25.43 -10.02
CA THR A 137 2.30 24.89 -10.88
C THR A 137 2.44 23.39 -10.69
N THR A 138 2.90 22.69 -11.72
CA THR A 138 3.06 21.24 -11.69
C THR A 138 4.54 20.86 -11.86
N GLN A 139 4.89 19.69 -11.35
CA GLN A 139 6.22 19.11 -11.56
C GLN A 139 6.08 17.62 -11.86
N VAL A 140 6.83 17.19 -12.87
CA VAL A 140 6.86 15.78 -13.30
C VAL A 140 8.14 15.13 -12.79
N PHE A 141 8.01 13.96 -12.19
CA PHE A 141 9.13 13.17 -11.71
C PHE A 141 9.18 11.85 -12.47
N ASP A 142 10.39 11.42 -12.86
CA ASP A 142 10.58 10.05 -13.33
C ASP A 142 10.50 9.13 -12.12
N ARG A 143 9.74 8.05 -12.22
CA ARG A 143 9.63 7.08 -11.12
C ARG A 143 10.99 6.51 -10.70
N ALA A 144 11.92 6.37 -11.67
CA ALA A 144 13.27 5.90 -11.40
C ALA A 144 14.05 6.83 -10.46
N ASP A 145 13.69 8.11 -10.41
CA ASP A 145 14.35 9.10 -9.54
C ASP A 145 13.73 9.16 -8.15
N ILE A 146 12.55 8.56 -7.97
CA ILE A 146 11.83 8.60 -6.70
C ILE A 146 12.32 7.49 -5.78
N ALA A 147 12.91 7.88 -4.63
CA ALA A 147 13.30 6.94 -3.60
C ALA A 147 12.10 6.52 -2.74
N LEU A 148 11.17 7.45 -2.51
CA LEU A 148 9.98 7.22 -1.68
C LEU A 148 8.88 8.18 -2.12
N ILE A 149 7.66 7.67 -2.24
CA ILE A 149 6.44 8.48 -2.37
C ILE A 149 5.39 7.90 -1.41
N ARG A 150 4.75 8.77 -0.63
CA ARG A 150 3.74 8.39 0.36
C ARG A 150 2.79 9.56 0.60
N LEU A 151 1.64 9.27 1.24
CA LEU A 151 0.74 10.33 1.68
C LEU A 151 1.49 11.27 2.63
N ALA A 152 1.29 12.58 2.46
CA ALA A 152 1.91 13.58 3.30
C ALA A 152 1.34 13.51 4.73
N LEU A 153 2.24 13.62 5.71
CA LEU A 153 1.87 13.59 7.12
C LEU A 153 1.70 15.02 7.63
N HIS A 154 0.49 15.32 8.12
CA HIS A 154 0.20 16.60 8.76
C HIS A 154 -0.06 16.35 10.25
N PHE A 155 0.72 17.01 11.06
CA PHE A 155 0.56 16.94 12.52
C PHE A 155 0.17 18.29 13.07
#